data_2201b44e6e98924ed912aa9a27fdea23
#
_entry.id   2201b44e6e98924ed912aa9a27fdea23
#
_cell.length_a   1.000
_cell.length_b   1.000
_cell.length_c   1.000
_cell.angle_alpha   90.00
_cell.angle_beta   90.00
_cell.angle_gamma   90.00
#
_symmetry.space_group_name_H-M   'P 1'
#
loop_
_entity.id
_entity.type
_entity.pdbx_description
1 polymer ?
#
loop_
_entity_poly.entity_id
_entity_poly.type
_entity_poly.pdbx_seq_one_letter_code
_entity_poly.pdbx_strand_id
1 'polypeptide(L)'
;DNASTEINPANNSFTYMVRLNMSCGNTHFSDTATTLRVGLSDKGNNKAVLTWTGFEVQNIQFQNFVLEKIVGIDTNIIGTYNRNEISYTENQLFDYRLDSIDEVCYRVTANYFNNNDNAPRTLLQSHSNIVCIQPVPKAFVPQAFAPEGNNKTFKPFLIYAIADNYSFQIYDRWYHLIYTTNNQNDSWDGTFKGAPAPLDGYLYVVKFRGKNGQDYESKGTVMLVR
;
A
#
# COMPACT_ATOMS: atom_id res chain seq x y z
N ASP A 1 -0.70 -30.50 26.56
CA ASP A 1 -0.18 -29.63 25.50
C ASP A 1 -0.95 -28.30 25.52
N ASN A 2 -0.46 -27.37 26.34
CA ASN A 2 -0.94 -25.97 26.29
C ASN A 2 -0.20 -25.27 25.12
N ALA A 3 -0.76 -25.31 23.94
CA ALA A 3 -0.41 -24.37 22.89
C ALA A 3 -0.86 -23.00 23.38
N SER A 4 0.05 -22.21 23.95
CA SER A 4 -0.14 -20.77 24.11
C SER A 4 -0.27 -20.19 22.71
N THR A 5 -1.49 -19.93 22.26
CA THR A 5 -1.70 -19.09 21.09
C THR A 5 -1.14 -17.72 21.45
N GLU A 6 0.03 -17.37 20.92
CA GLU A 6 0.56 -16.02 21.01
C GLU A 6 -0.46 -15.07 20.38
N ILE A 7 -1.11 -14.30 21.24
CA ILE A 7 -2.08 -13.30 20.80
C ILE A 7 -1.30 -12.15 20.22
N ASN A 8 -1.31 -12.01 18.88
CA ASN A 8 -0.61 -10.92 18.20
C ASN A 8 -1.34 -9.58 18.48
N PRO A 9 -0.69 -8.62 19.17
CA PRO A 9 -1.30 -7.33 19.47
C PRO A 9 -1.69 -6.53 18.23
N ALA A 10 -1.04 -6.76 17.10
CA ALA A 10 -1.38 -6.09 15.84
C ALA A 10 -2.75 -6.52 15.29
N ASN A 11 -3.24 -7.71 15.69
CA ASN A 11 -4.50 -8.28 15.18
C ASN A 11 -5.66 -8.23 16.15
N ASN A 12 -5.42 -7.85 17.41
CA ASN A 12 -6.44 -7.89 18.46
C ASN A 12 -6.51 -6.55 19.21
N SER A 13 -7.70 -6.17 19.60
CA SER A 13 -7.94 -5.09 20.58
C SER A 13 -7.92 -5.69 21.99
N PHE A 14 -7.26 -5.00 22.90
CA PHE A 14 -7.12 -5.45 24.29
C PHE A 14 -7.76 -4.45 25.23
N THR A 15 -8.43 -4.97 26.25
CA THR A 15 -8.92 -4.18 27.36
C THR A 15 -8.01 -4.41 28.56
N TYR A 16 -7.48 -3.33 29.12
CA TYR A 16 -6.58 -3.33 30.27
C TYR A 16 -7.26 -2.76 31.48
N MET A 17 -6.90 -3.31 32.64
CA MET A 17 -7.27 -2.82 33.95
C MET A 17 -6.05 -2.96 34.87
N VAL A 18 -5.75 -1.94 35.64
CA VAL A 18 -4.69 -1.98 36.64
C VAL A 18 -5.28 -2.44 37.97
N ARG A 19 -4.65 -3.43 38.60
CA ARG A 19 -4.98 -3.88 39.94
C ARG A 19 -3.92 -3.37 40.92
N LEU A 20 -4.35 -2.63 41.93
CA LEU A 20 -3.50 -2.18 43.04
C LEU A 20 -3.80 -3.01 44.26
N ASN A 21 -2.81 -3.74 44.76
CA ASN A 21 -2.89 -4.47 46.04
C ASN A 21 -2.26 -3.61 47.13
N MET A 22 -3.04 -3.24 48.13
CA MET A 22 -2.53 -2.47 49.26
C MET A 22 -2.02 -3.40 50.37
N SER A 23 -1.05 -2.95 51.14
CA SER A 23 -0.48 -3.71 52.28
C SER A 23 -1.48 -4.06 53.38
N CYS A 24 -2.62 -3.36 53.44
CA CYS A 24 -3.72 -3.63 54.37
C CYS A 24 -4.71 -4.71 53.86
N GLY A 25 -4.42 -5.40 52.74
CA GLY A 25 -5.26 -6.45 52.18
C GLY A 25 -6.39 -5.96 51.26
N ASN A 26 -6.59 -4.67 51.11
CA ASN A 26 -7.57 -4.10 50.18
C ASN A 26 -7.02 -4.11 48.73
N THR A 27 -7.90 -4.39 47.78
CA THR A 27 -7.60 -4.38 46.36
C THR A 27 -8.44 -3.30 45.68
N HIS A 28 -7.80 -2.43 44.93
CA HIS A 28 -8.43 -1.44 44.09
C HIS A 28 -8.16 -1.76 42.61
N PHE A 29 -9.13 -1.50 41.77
CA PHE A 29 -9.02 -1.64 40.33
C PHE A 29 -9.19 -0.28 39.68
N SER A 30 -8.39 0.00 38.64
CA SER A 30 -8.60 1.13 37.78
C SER A 30 -9.84 0.92 36.90
N ASP A 31 -10.30 1.99 36.26
CA ASP A 31 -11.17 1.87 35.10
C ASP A 31 -10.52 1.07 33.97
N THR A 32 -11.33 0.52 33.10
CA THR A 32 -10.88 -0.21 31.94
C THR A 32 -10.52 0.72 30.79
N ALA A 33 -9.46 0.41 30.05
CA ALA A 33 -9.09 1.08 28.83
C ALA A 33 -8.89 0.06 27.70
N THR A 34 -9.52 0.33 26.55
CA THR A 34 -9.39 -0.52 25.36
C THR A 34 -8.42 0.10 24.36
N THR A 35 -7.54 -0.71 23.80
CA THR A 35 -6.57 -0.25 22.78
C THR A 35 -7.28 0.19 21.51
N LEU A 36 -6.90 1.37 21.01
CA LEU A 36 -7.29 1.81 19.68
C LEU A 36 -6.52 1.00 18.64
N ARG A 37 -7.25 0.48 17.65
CA ARG A 37 -6.66 -0.31 16.57
C ARG A 37 -7.19 0.16 15.22
N VAL A 38 -6.31 0.28 14.22
CA VAL A 38 -6.69 0.49 12.82
C VAL A 38 -6.40 -0.78 12.02
N GLY A 39 -7.31 -1.12 11.13
CA GLY A 39 -7.17 -2.16 10.10
C GLY A 39 -7.25 -1.54 8.71
N LEU A 40 -6.58 -2.18 7.73
CA LEU A 40 -6.60 -1.79 6.33
C LEU A 40 -7.02 -2.99 5.49
N SER A 41 -7.95 -2.77 4.57
CA SER A 41 -8.41 -3.75 3.59
C SER A 41 -8.21 -3.20 2.19
N ASP A 42 -7.28 -3.81 1.43
CA ASP A 42 -7.11 -3.52 0.01
C ASP A 42 -8.38 -3.92 -0.76
N LYS A 43 -8.90 -3.02 -1.58
CA LYS A 43 -10.07 -3.24 -2.44
C LYS A 43 -9.69 -3.38 -3.91
N GLY A 44 -8.40 -3.40 -4.23
CA GLY A 44 -7.91 -3.32 -5.60
C GLY A 44 -8.14 -1.95 -6.24
N ASN A 45 -7.74 -1.81 -7.49
CA ASN A 45 -7.92 -0.57 -8.27
C ASN A 45 -7.40 0.69 -7.57
N ASN A 46 -6.30 0.59 -6.83
CA ASN A 46 -5.69 1.69 -6.10
C ASN A 46 -6.57 2.27 -4.98
N LYS A 47 -7.41 1.43 -4.36
CA LYS A 47 -8.35 1.80 -3.29
C LYS A 47 -8.15 0.93 -2.06
N ALA A 48 -8.34 1.52 -0.88
CA ALA A 48 -8.40 0.78 0.36
C ALA A 48 -9.49 1.30 1.29
N VAL A 49 -9.95 0.44 2.18
CA VAL A 49 -10.82 0.82 3.29
C VAL A 49 -10.04 0.65 4.59
N LEU A 50 -9.98 1.74 5.34
CA LEU A 50 -9.49 1.77 6.70
C LEU A 50 -10.68 1.68 7.66
N THR A 51 -10.54 0.88 8.69
CA THR A 51 -11.52 0.77 9.77
C THR A 51 -10.78 0.78 11.10
N TRP A 52 -11.36 1.39 12.12
CA TRP A 52 -10.75 1.40 13.45
C TRP A 52 -11.74 1.05 14.53
N THR A 53 -11.21 0.62 15.67
CA THR A 53 -12.03 0.30 16.84
C THR A 53 -12.57 1.58 17.47
N GLY A 54 -13.74 1.50 18.11
CA GLY A 54 -14.22 2.54 18.99
C GLY A 54 -13.20 2.80 20.12
N PHE A 55 -13.19 4.01 20.63
CA PHE A 55 -12.35 4.40 21.75
C PHE A 55 -13.22 4.53 23.00
N GLU A 56 -13.19 3.48 23.83
CA GLU A 56 -13.96 3.40 25.06
C GLU A 56 -13.02 3.45 26.27
N VAL A 57 -13.01 4.61 26.92
CA VAL A 57 -12.32 4.85 28.17
C VAL A 57 -13.28 5.58 29.08
N GLN A 58 -13.34 5.19 30.37
CA GLN A 58 -14.18 5.86 31.35
C GLN A 58 -13.55 7.18 31.79
N ASN A 59 -14.38 8.07 32.31
CA ASN A 59 -13.96 9.36 32.89
C ASN A 59 -13.17 10.25 31.92
N ILE A 60 -13.48 10.23 30.62
CA ILE A 60 -12.90 11.09 29.62
C ILE A 60 -13.97 11.83 28.81
N GLN A 61 -13.60 13.01 28.29
CA GLN A 61 -14.34 13.70 27.25
C GLN A 61 -13.67 13.49 25.90
N PHE A 62 -14.18 12.54 25.11
CA PHE A 62 -13.73 12.29 23.76
C PHE A 62 -13.94 13.52 22.86
N GLN A 63 -12.96 13.85 22.04
CA GLN A 63 -13.00 14.96 21.11
C GLN A 63 -13.22 14.46 19.67
N ASN A 64 -12.22 13.78 19.13
CA ASN A 64 -12.25 13.26 17.74
C ASN A 64 -11.23 12.14 17.54
N PHE A 65 -11.38 11.44 16.44
CA PHE A 65 -10.28 10.70 15.83
C PHE A 65 -9.60 11.59 14.78
N VAL A 66 -8.28 11.43 14.65
CA VAL A 66 -7.46 12.02 13.59
C VAL A 66 -6.87 10.87 12.80
N LEU A 67 -7.14 10.82 11.49
CA LEU A 67 -6.54 9.85 10.58
C LEU A 67 -5.34 10.48 9.90
N GLU A 68 -4.20 9.82 10.02
CA GLU A 68 -2.90 10.25 9.51
C GLU A 68 -2.45 9.30 8.39
N LYS A 69 -1.96 9.87 7.30
CA LYS A 69 -1.29 9.18 6.20
C LYS A 69 0.21 9.44 6.27
N ILE A 70 1.00 8.38 6.29
CA ILE A 70 2.45 8.41 6.45
C ILE A 70 3.08 7.91 5.15
N VAL A 71 3.93 8.72 4.53
CA VAL A 71 4.66 8.39 3.31
C VAL A 71 6.13 8.71 3.53
N GLY A 72 6.97 7.69 3.65
CA GLY A 72 8.36 7.86 4.06
C GLY A 72 8.46 8.49 5.44
N ILE A 73 9.02 9.70 5.55
CA ILE A 73 9.14 10.46 6.81
C ILE A 73 8.00 11.47 7.02
N ASP A 74 7.19 11.71 5.99
CA ASP A 74 6.13 12.71 6.03
C ASP A 74 4.84 12.13 6.61
N THR A 75 4.23 12.86 7.54
CA THR A 75 2.94 12.52 8.13
C THR A 75 1.94 13.63 7.84
N ASN A 76 0.85 13.30 7.18
CA ASN A 76 -0.20 14.23 6.82
C ASN A 76 -1.54 13.82 7.43
N ILE A 77 -2.24 14.78 8.03
CA ILE A 77 -3.61 14.58 8.51
C ILE A 77 -4.53 14.57 7.29
N ILE A 78 -5.28 13.49 7.09
CA ILE A 78 -6.25 13.35 5.99
C ILE A 78 -7.70 13.53 6.42
N GLY A 79 -7.97 13.50 7.72
CA GLY A 79 -9.30 13.80 8.25
C GLY A 79 -9.41 13.73 9.75
N THR A 80 -10.49 14.33 10.24
CA THR A 80 -10.93 14.23 11.64
C THR A 80 -12.34 13.65 11.67
N TYR A 81 -12.61 12.74 12.61
CA TYR A 81 -13.82 11.91 12.64
C TYR A 81 -14.45 11.93 14.04
N ASN A 82 -15.78 11.85 14.08
CA ASN A 82 -16.53 11.75 15.32
C ASN A 82 -16.42 10.32 15.90
N ARG A 83 -16.89 10.16 17.14
CA ARG A 83 -16.89 8.87 17.86
C ARG A 83 -17.51 7.71 17.06
N ASN A 84 -18.55 7.98 16.28
CA ASN A 84 -19.29 6.96 15.51
C ASN A 84 -18.76 6.75 14.10
N GLU A 85 -17.85 7.60 13.65
CA GLU A 85 -17.20 7.50 12.32
C GLU A 85 -15.91 6.70 12.47
N ILE A 86 -16.00 5.40 12.21
CA ILE A 86 -14.90 4.45 12.44
C ILE A 86 -14.35 3.83 11.15
N SER A 87 -14.59 4.49 10.02
CA SER A 87 -14.09 4.05 8.71
C SER A 87 -13.79 5.19 7.77
N TYR A 88 -12.86 4.96 6.84
CA TYR A 88 -12.51 5.87 5.75
C TYR A 88 -12.19 5.07 4.50
N THR A 89 -12.58 5.57 3.34
CA THR A 89 -12.22 4.98 2.05
C THR A 89 -11.20 5.86 1.35
N GLU A 90 -9.99 5.34 1.19
CA GLU A 90 -8.96 5.93 0.34
C GLU A 90 -9.22 5.52 -1.11
N ASN A 91 -9.45 6.49 -1.98
CA ASN A 91 -9.75 6.26 -3.39
C ASN A 91 -8.52 6.34 -4.30
N GLN A 92 -7.40 6.86 -3.77
CA GLN A 92 -6.14 6.97 -4.48
C GLN A 92 -4.97 6.72 -3.54
N LEU A 93 -4.66 5.44 -3.32
CA LEU A 93 -3.55 5.01 -2.45
C LEU A 93 -2.20 5.52 -2.94
N PHE A 94 -1.94 5.36 -4.24
CA PHE A 94 -0.67 5.68 -4.88
C PHE A 94 -0.87 6.57 -6.09
N ASP A 95 0.03 7.53 -6.27
CA ASP A 95 0.19 8.24 -7.55
C ASP A 95 1.23 7.49 -8.40
N TYR A 96 0.75 6.75 -9.37
CA TYR A 96 1.61 5.96 -10.28
C TYR A 96 2.54 6.81 -11.16
N ARG A 97 2.46 8.12 -11.10
CA ARG A 97 3.43 9.03 -11.73
C ARG A 97 4.69 9.20 -10.88
N LEU A 98 4.63 8.80 -9.60
CA LEU A 98 5.70 8.91 -8.63
C LEU A 98 6.21 7.51 -8.29
N ASP A 99 7.26 7.05 -8.97
CA ASP A 99 7.88 5.72 -8.72
C ASP A 99 8.70 5.66 -7.41
N SER A 100 8.67 6.74 -6.61
CA SER A 100 9.48 6.88 -5.40
C SER A 100 8.80 6.41 -4.11
N ILE A 101 7.52 6.04 -4.16
CA ILE A 101 6.76 5.63 -2.96
C ILE A 101 6.85 4.12 -2.80
N ASP A 102 7.55 3.65 -1.76
CA ASP A 102 7.70 2.22 -1.48
C ASP A 102 6.50 1.65 -0.71
N GLU A 103 5.91 2.44 0.19
CA GLU A 103 4.70 2.07 0.93
C GLU A 103 3.94 3.32 1.40
N VAL A 104 2.66 3.13 1.69
CA VAL A 104 1.81 4.12 2.34
C VAL A 104 1.26 3.51 3.62
N CYS A 105 1.46 4.20 4.73
CA CYS A 105 1.00 3.76 6.03
C CYS A 105 -0.07 4.69 6.60
N TYR A 106 -0.84 4.17 7.54
CA TYR A 106 -1.91 4.91 8.20
C TYR A 106 -1.89 4.65 9.70
N ARG A 107 -2.24 5.69 10.46
CA ARG A 107 -2.43 5.66 11.91
C ARG A 107 -3.67 6.46 12.27
N VAL A 108 -4.39 6.01 13.29
CA VAL A 108 -5.49 6.76 13.89
C VAL A 108 -5.08 7.21 15.29
N THR A 109 -5.36 8.46 15.60
CA THR A 109 -5.12 9.06 16.92
C THR A 109 -6.45 9.49 17.52
N ALA A 110 -6.80 8.98 18.69
CA ALA A 110 -7.93 9.46 19.48
C ALA A 110 -7.49 10.62 20.37
N ASN A 111 -8.16 11.75 20.25
CA ASN A 111 -7.98 12.93 21.10
C ASN A 111 -9.09 12.99 22.16
N TYR A 112 -8.72 13.25 23.41
CA TYR A 112 -9.65 13.32 24.53
C TYR A 112 -9.13 14.19 25.66
N PHE A 113 -10.02 14.68 26.53
CA PHE A 113 -9.67 15.33 27.78
C PHE A 113 -9.97 14.40 28.95
N ASN A 114 -9.15 14.50 29.97
CA ASN A 114 -9.43 13.88 31.26
C ASN A 114 -10.53 14.67 31.98
N ASN A 115 -11.53 13.96 32.52
CA ASN A 115 -12.61 14.54 33.34
C ASN A 115 -12.26 14.58 34.82
N ASN A 116 -10.99 14.54 35.19
CA ASN A 116 -10.57 14.64 36.58
C ASN A 116 -10.65 16.12 37.05
N ASP A 117 -11.62 16.46 37.88
CA ASP A 117 -11.86 17.81 38.39
C ASP A 117 -10.68 18.41 39.18
N ASN A 118 -9.75 17.57 39.61
CA ASN A 118 -8.57 17.97 40.37
C ASN A 118 -7.30 18.17 39.52
N ALA A 119 -7.38 18.03 38.20
CA ALA A 119 -6.25 18.17 37.29
C ALA A 119 -6.54 19.23 36.21
N PRO A 120 -5.52 19.96 35.72
CA PRO A 120 -5.72 20.84 34.58
C PRO A 120 -6.28 20.10 33.39
N ARG A 121 -7.24 20.71 32.68
CA ARG A 121 -7.81 20.15 31.45
C ARG A 121 -6.75 20.08 30.37
N THR A 122 -6.17 18.90 30.20
CA THR A 122 -5.09 18.65 29.24
C THR A 122 -5.61 17.74 28.12
N LEU A 123 -5.30 18.11 26.88
CA LEU A 123 -5.57 17.24 25.72
C LEU A 123 -4.61 16.04 25.78
N LEU A 124 -5.19 14.86 25.80
CA LEU A 124 -4.50 13.57 25.79
C LEU A 124 -4.73 12.88 24.45
N GLN A 125 -3.80 12.02 24.09
CA GLN A 125 -3.82 11.28 22.82
C GLN A 125 -3.56 9.80 23.05
N SER A 126 -4.29 8.98 22.30
CA SER A 126 -4.03 7.54 22.18
C SER A 126 -3.86 7.19 20.71
N HIS A 127 -2.74 6.56 20.37
CA HIS A 127 -2.42 6.17 19.00
C HIS A 127 -2.76 4.70 18.77
N SER A 128 -3.24 4.39 17.57
CA SER A 128 -3.40 3.01 17.10
C SER A 128 -2.05 2.41 16.70
N ASN A 129 -2.08 1.12 16.34
CA ASN A 129 -1.04 0.53 15.50
C ASN A 129 -0.93 1.28 14.16
N ILE A 130 0.18 1.09 13.46
CA ILE A 130 0.38 1.53 12.07
C ILE A 130 0.05 0.37 11.15
N VAL A 131 -0.70 0.62 10.08
CA VAL A 131 -0.96 -0.35 8.99
C VAL A 131 -0.44 0.21 7.70
N CYS A 132 0.27 -0.62 6.92
CA CYS A 132 0.93 -0.20 5.68
C CYS A 132 0.42 -1.03 4.49
N ILE A 133 0.48 -0.42 3.32
CA ILE A 133 0.20 -1.07 2.03
C ILE A 133 1.28 -0.68 1.03
N GLN A 134 1.77 -1.66 0.29
CA GLN A 134 2.74 -1.47 -0.77
C GLN A 134 2.03 -1.37 -2.13
N PRO A 135 2.56 -0.56 -3.08
CA PRO A 135 2.01 -0.49 -4.42
C PRO A 135 2.22 -1.81 -5.17
N VAL A 136 1.22 -2.20 -5.94
CA VAL A 136 1.35 -3.35 -6.85
C VAL A 136 2.12 -2.90 -8.08
N PRO A 137 3.25 -3.54 -8.41
CA PRO A 137 4.03 -3.23 -9.59
C PRO A 137 3.22 -3.40 -10.87
N LYS A 138 3.44 -2.51 -11.85
CA LYS A 138 2.72 -2.51 -13.13
C LYS A 138 3.66 -2.33 -14.31
N ALA A 139 3.32 -3.01 -15.42
CA ALA A 139 3.88 -2.75 -16.73
C ALA A 139 2.84 -2.02 -17.59
N PHE A 140 3.19 -0.82 -18.04
CA PHE A 140 2.43 -0.09 -19.06
C PHE A 140 3.08 -0.34 -20.40
N VAL A 141 2.33 -0.99 -21.30
CA VAL A 141 2.85 -1.40 -22.60
C VAL A 141 2.05 -0.70 -23.70
N PRO A 142 2.70 0.06 -24.60
CA PRO A 142 2.02 0.67 -25.75
C PRO A 142 1.32 -0.39 -26.61
N GLN A 143 0.17 -0.05 -27.16
CA GLN A 143 -0.59 -0.96 -28.03
C GLN A 143 -0.09 -0.95 -29.48
N ALA A 144 0.61 0.12 -29.88
CA ALA A 144 1.20 0.26 -31.21
C ALA A 144 2.43 1.14 -31.18
N PHE A 145 3.32 0.98 -32.17
CA PHE A 145 4.44 1.90 -32.39
C PHE A 145 4.76 1.99 -33.89
N ALA A 146 5.41 3.09 -34.27
CA ALA A 146 5.74 3.42 -35.66
C ALA A 146 7.20 3.86 -35.74
N PRO A 147 8.13 3.05 -36.25
CA PRO A 147 9.55 3.40 -36.38
C PRO A 147 9.82 4.68 -37.17
N GLU A 148 8.98 4.99 -38.14
CA GLU A 148 9.08 6.20 -38.96
C GLU A 148 8.25 7.39 -38.41
N GLY A 149 7.46 7.15 -37.33
CA GLY A 149 6.60 8.15 -36.69
C GLY A 149 7.21 8.77 -35.44
N ASN A 150 6.35 9.25 -34.53
CA ASN A 150 6.75 9.85 -33.27
C ASN A 150 7.17 8.81 -32.21
N ASN A 151 6.55 7.64 -32.23
CA ASN A 151 6.84 6.54 -31.32
C ASN A 151 7.73 5.49 -32.00
N LYS A 152 9.02 5.79 -32.11
CA LYS A 152 9.99 5.05 -32.95
C LYS A 152 10.40 3.70 -32.42
N THR A 153 10.26 3.46 -31.12
CA THR A 153 10.71 2.24 -30.47
C THR A 153 9.65 1.70 -29.52
N PHE A 154 9.70 0.42 -29.28
CA PHE A 154 8.75 -0.28 -28.43
C PHE A 154 9.44 -0.88 -27.20
N LYS A 155 9.00 -0.48 -26.02
CA LYS A 155 9.37 -1.10 -24.74
C LYS A 155 8.26 -0.95 -23.72
N PRO A 156 8.21 -1.82 -22.70
CA PRO A 156 7.35 -1.63 -21.55
C PRO A 156 7.87 -0.51 -20.64
N PHE A 157 6.96 0.21 -20.00
CA PHE A 157 7.24 1.14 -18.91
C PHE A 157 6.83 0.49 -17.60
N LEU A 158 7.78 0.24 -16.73
CA LEU A 158 7.55 -0.42 -15.45
C LEU A 158 7.47 0.61 -14.33
N ILE A 159 6.53 0.40 -13.41
CA ILE A 159 6.36 1.22 -12.21
C ILE A 159 6.44 0.30 -10.99
N TYR A 160 7.12 0.75 -9.94
CA TYR A 160 7.39 0.00 -8.71
C TYR A 160 8.13 -1.32 -8.95
N ALA A 161 8.94 -1.36 -9.99
CA ALA A 161 9.79 -2.48 -10.35
C ALA A 161 11.26 -2.19 -10.04
N ILE A 162 12.05 -3.26 -9.86
CA ILE A 162 13.50 -3.21 -9.77
C ILE A 162 14.09 -3.86 -11.02
N ALA A 163 15.37 -3.53 -11.32
CA ALA A 163 16.05 -4.03 -12.53
C ALA A 163 16.32 -5.54 -12.52
N ASP A 164 16.24 -6.17 -11.35
CA ASP A 164 16.53 -7.59 -11.18
C ASP A 164 15.49 -8.48 -11.87
N ASN A 165 15.94 -9.57 -12.47
CA ASN A 165 15.09 -10.56 -13.16
C ASN A 165 14.25 -9.99 -14.31
N TYR A 166 14.71 -8.87 -14.92
CA TYR A 166 14.03 -8.32 -16.09
C TYR A 166 14.30 -9.16 -17.33
N SER A 167 13.23 -9.48 -18.07
CA SER A 167 13.35 -9.98 -19.43
C SER A 167 12.20 -9.46 -20.28
N PHE A 168 12.50 -9.04 -21.49
CA PHE A 168 11.50 -8.58 -22.46
C PHE A 168 11.72 -9.28 -23.78
N GLN A 169 10.66 -9.93 -24.28
CA GLN A 169 10.70 -10.78 -25.46
C GLN A 169 9.53 -10.42 -26.39
N ILE A 170 9.79 -10.45 -27.69
CA ILE A 170 8.81 -10.19 -28.73
C ILE A 170 8.82 -11.37 -29.71
N TYR A 171 7.63 -11.80 -30.10
CA TYR A 171 7.42 -12.94 -30.98
C TYR A 171 6.50 -12.55 -32.15
N ASP A 172 6.72 -13.19 -33.29
CA ASP A 172 5.77 -13.12 -34.41
C ASP A 172 4.51 -13.96 -34.13
N ARG A 173 3.56 -13.96 -35.08
CA ARG A 173 2.32 -14.73 -34.99
C ARG A 173 2.51 -16.24 -34.93
N TRP A 174 3.69 -16.75 -35.34
CA TRP A 174 4.05 -18.17 -35.29
C TRP A 174 4.92 -18.53 -34.09
N TYR A 175 5.06 -17.60 -33.12
CA TYR A 175 5.90 -17.76 -31.93
C TYR A 175 7.39 -17.85 -32.19
N HIS A 176 7.90 -17.32 -33.33
CA HIS A 176 9.33 -17.15 -33.51
C HIS A 176 9.79 -15.92 -32.73
N LEU A 177 10.91 -16.08 -31.99
CA LEU A 177 11.49 -14.99 -31.24
C LEU A 177 12.09 -13.94 -32.19
N ILE A 178 11.58 -12.72 -32.15
CA ILE A 178 12.00 -11.59 -32.99
C ILE A 178 12.99 -10.68 -32.24
N TYR A 179 12.74 -10.45 -30.93
CA TYR A 179 13.56 -9.58 -30.12
C TYR A 179 13.61 -10.09 -28.69
N THR A 180 14.77 -9.92 -28.02
CA THR A 180 14.92 -10.21 -26.60
C THR A 180 15.96 -9.30 -25.96
N THR A 181 15.69 -8.86 -24.73
CA THR A 181 16.64 -8.13 -23.87
C THR A 181 16.39 -8.43 -22.41
N ASN A 182 17.43 -8.30 -21.58
CA ASN A 182 17.37 -8.32 -20.13
C ASN A 182 17.63 -6.95 -19.50
N ASN A 183 17.75 -5.90 -20.33
CA ASN A 183 17.97 -4.53 -19.88
C ASN A 183 16.70 -3.69 -20.07
N GLN A 184 16.19 -3.11 -18.99
CA GLN A 184 14.98 -2.26 -19.01
C GLN A 184 15.09 -1.01 -19.91
N ASN A 185 16.32 -0.56 -20.21
CA ASN A 185 16.55 0.61 -21.04
C ASN A 185 16.50 0.30 -22.53
N ASP A 186 16.64 -0.96 -22.92
CA ASP A 186 16.59 -1.37 -24.31
C ASP A 186 15.15 -1.35 -24.84
N SER A 187 15.05 -1.15 -26.14
CA SER A 187 13.78 -1.10 -26.86
C SER A 187 13.92 -1.74 -28.24
N TRP A 188 12.85 -2.32 -28.72
CA TRP A 188 12.77 -2.84 -30.09
C TRP A 188 12.45 -1.71 -31.06
N ASP A 189 13.23 -1.60 -32.12
CA ASP A 189 13.13 -0.59 -33.18
C ASP A 189 12.28 -1.02 -34.39
N GLY A 190 11.64 -2.21 -34.32
CA GLY A 190 10.83 -2.75 -35.42
C GLY A 190 11.68 -3.46 -36.50
N THR A 191 12.91 -3.83 -36.18
CA THR A 191 13.76 -4.63 -37.09
C THR A 191 13.92 -6.07 -36.63
N PHE A 192 14.18 -6.97 -37.59
CA PHE A 192 14.55 -8.35 -37.34
C PHE A 192 15.69 -8.76 -38.27
N LYS A 193 16.82 -9.24 -37.70
CA LYS A 193 18.01 -9.62 -38.47
C LYS A 193 18.53 -8.51 -39.39
N GLY A 194 18.44 -7.25 -38.96
CA GLY A 194 18.93 -6.08 -39.70
C GLY A 194 18.01 -5.59 -40.81
N ALA A 195 16.83 -6.16 -40.97
CA ALA A 195 15.82 -5.71 -41.94
C ALA A 195 14.53 -5.27 -41.22
N PRO A 196 13.74 -4.33 -41.78
CA PRO A 196 12.45 -3.95 -41.23
C PRO A 196 11.54 -5.18 -41.09
N ALA A 197 10.96 -5.36 -39.91
CA ALA A 197 9.98 -6.40 -39.68
C ALA A 197 8.66 -6.11 -40.41
N PRO A 198 7.88 -7.11 -40.82
CA PRO A 198 6.58 -6.91 -41.44
C PRO A 198 5.61 -6.09 -40.58
N LEU A 199 4.73 -5.31 -41.22
CA LEU A 199 3.64 -4.63 -40.53
C LEU A 199 2.61 -5.66 -40.08
N ASP A 200 2.57 -5.91 -38.77
CA ASP A 200 1.73 -6.96 -38.20
C ASP A 200 1.53 -6.76 -36.68
N GLY A 201 0.74 -7.62 -36.07
CA GLY A 201 0.65 -7.79 -34.63
C GLY A 201 1.72 -8.72 -34.10
N TYR A 202 2.47 -8.28 -33.12
CA TYR A 202 3.50 -9.04 -32.43
C TYR A 202 3.08 -9.35 -30.99
N LEU A 203 3.42 -10.54 -30.52
CA LEU A 203 3.19 -10.92 -29.13
C LEU A 203 4.39 -10.44 -28.31
N TYR A 204 4.14 -9.88 -27.14
CA TYR A 204 5.18 -9.57 -26.18
C TYR A 204 5.00 -10.32 -24.86
N VAL A 205 6.11 -10.62 -24.22
CA VAL A 205 6.18 -11.10 -22.84
C VAL A 205 7.21 -10.25 -22.10
N VAL A 206 6.81 -9.62 -21.00
CA VAL A 206 7.74 -8.95 -20.09
C VAL A 206 7.66 -9.58 -18.72
N LYS A 207 8.80 -9.95 -18.16
CA LYS A 207 8.96 -10.43 -16.78
C LYS A 207 9.81 -9.44 -16.02
N PHE A 208 9.44 -9.18 -14.77
CA PHE A 208 10.15 -8.23 -13.93
C PHE A 208 9.89 -8.53 -12.46
N ARG A 209 10.77 -8.04 -11.59
CA ARG A 209 10.59 -8.10 -10.15
C ARG A 209 10.06 -6.78 -9.63
N GLY A 210 9.02 -6.84 -8.77
CA GLY A 210 8.51 -5.67 -8.07
C GLY A 210 9.39 -5.26 -6.89
N LYS A 211 9.26 -4.00 -6.45
CA LYS A 211 9.88 -3.52 -5.21
C LYS A 211 9.46 -4.31 -3.97
N ASN A 212 8.29 -4.95 -4.00
CA ASN A 212 7.82 -5.89 -2.98
C ASN A 212 8.51 -7.27 -3.02
N GLY A 213 9.52 -7.46 -3.89
CA GLY A 213 10.29 -8.69 -4.02
C GLY A 213 9.62 -9.83 -4.79
N GLN A 214 8.39 -9.65 -5.28
CA GLN A 214 7.66 -10.65 -6.06
C GLN A 214 7.95 -10.53 -7.55
N ASP A 215 7.90 -11.65 -8.27
CA ASP A 215 8.06 -11.68 -9.72
C ASP A 215 6.69 -11.53 -10.41
N TYR A 216 6.69 -10.75 -11.48
CA TYR A 216 5.51 -10.43 -12.27
C TYR A 216 5.74 -10.75 -13.75
N GLU A 217 4.66 -11.11 -14.43
CA GLU A 217 4.65 -11.31 -15.89
C GLU A 217 3.49 -10.51 -16.48
N SER A 218 3.77 -9.79 -17.57
CA SER A 218 2.75 -9.16 -18.41
C SER A 218 2.95 -9.61 -19.85
N LYS A 219 1.86 -9.96 -20.53
CA LYS A 219 1.86 -10.38 -21.92
C LYS A 219 0.68 -9.78 -22.67
N GLY A 220 0.87 -9.58 -23.96
CA GLY A 220 -0.14 -9.01 -24.84
C GLY A 220 0.34 -8.89 -26.26
N THR A 221 -0.30 -8.01 -27.01
CA THR A 221 0.02 -7.74 -28.41
C THR A 221 0.38 -6.28 -28.62
N VAL A 222 1.27 -6.03 -29.58
CA VAL A 222 1.62 -4.71 -30.07
C VAL A 222 1.50 -4.68 -31.58
N MET A 223 0.95 -3.62 -32.13
CA MET A 223 0.88 -3.40 -33.58
C MET A 223 2.10 -2.59 -34.06
N LEU A 224 2.85 -3.16 -35.01
CA LEU A 224 3.87 -2.43 -35.73
C LEU A 224 3.20 -1.75 -36.95
N VAL A 225 3.23 -0.44 -36.96
CA VAL A 225 2.71 0.42 -38.02
C VAL A 225 3.81 1.34 -38.57
N ARG A 226 3.59 1.95 -39.74
CA ARG A 226 4.46 2.97 -40.34
C ARG A 226 3.68 4.18 -40.79
#